data_d5f1f002774c20b850283ebcd0e2ae52
#
_entry.id   d5f1f002774c20b850283ebcd0e2ae52
#
_cell.length_a   1.000
_cell.length_b   1.000
_cell.length_c   1.000
_cell.angle_alpha   90.00
_cell.angle_beta   90.00
_cell.angle_gamma   90.00
#
_symmetry.space_group_name_H-M   'P 1'
#
loop_
_entity.id
_entity.type
_entity.pdbx_description
1 polymer ?
#
loop_
_entity_poly.entity_id
_entity_poly.type
_entity_poly.pdbx_seq_one_letter_code
_entity_poly.pdbx_strand_id
1 'polypeptide(L)'
;VSRLQQVTVLGATGSVGLSALDVIARHPDRYQVFALTGFTRLRELLALCVRYVPRFAVVPGVAAARGLQEELRAAGLATQVLVGEEGLCQVSADAEVDTVVAAIVGAAGLRPTLAAVDAGKKVLLANKEALVMSGALFMQAVRRSGAVLLPLDSEHNAIFQCMPGDFARGLSHVGVRRILLTASGGPFRQTPLEELEHVSPDQACAHPNWSMGRKISVDSASMMNKGLELIEACWLFDARPDQVEVVVHPQSVIHSLVDYVDGSVLAQLGNPDMRTPIANALAWPERIDSGVAPLDLFAIARLDFEAPDEQRFPCLRLARQAAEAGNSAPAMLNAANEVAVAAFLERRIRFPQIARIIEDVLGLEPIVAVNDLGAVFEADTKARALAEQWLSRNAR
;
A
#
# COMPACT_ATOMS: atom_id res chain seq x y z
N VAL A 1 3.15 -1.37 -35.26
CA VAL A 1 2.78 -2.12 -34.03
C VAL A 1 3.55 -1.48 -32.90
N SER A 2 2.88 -0.88 -31.94
CA SER A 2 3.53 -0.35 -30.75
C SER A 2 4.21 -1.49 -29.98
N ARG A 3 5.42 -1.27 -29.46
CA ARG A 3 6.12 -2.24 -28.60
C ARG A 3 5.25 -2.55 -27.39
N LEU A 4 5.14 -3.82 -27.01
CA LEU A 4 4.48 -4.24 -25.77
C LEU A 4 5.23 -3.65 -24.56
N GLN A 5 4.50 -3.08 -23.62
CA GLN A 5 5.07 -2.61 -22.36
C GLN A 5 5.49 -3.80 -21.49
N GLN A 6 6.74 -3.78 -21.05
CA GLN A 6 7.31 -4.81 -20.20
C GLN A 6 7.00 -4.50 -18.73
N VAL A 7 6.31 -5.42 -18.03
CA VAL A 7 5.82 -5.21 -16.66
C VAL A 7 6.50 -6.18 -15.71
N THR A 8 7.16 -5.64 -14.68
CA THR A 8 7.63 -6.40 -13.53
C THR A 8 6.56 -6.33 -12.42
N VAL A 9 6.18 -7.49 -11.87
CA VAL A 9 5.21 -7.57 -10.76
C VAL A 9 5.90 -8.05 -9.49
N LEU A 10 6.19 -7.11 -8.59
CA LEU A 10 6.72 -7.38 -7.27
C LEU A 10 5.58 -7.85 -6.35
N GLY A 11 5.72 -9.04 -5.75
CA GLY A 11 4.66 -9.62 -4.92
C GLY A 11 3.52 -10.25 -5.75
N ALA A 12 3.87 -10.92 -6.84
CA ALA A 12 2.94 -11.46 -7.84
C ALA A 12 1.90 -12.43 -7.28
N THR A 13 2.23 -13.16 -6.21
CA THR A 13 1.32 -14.12 -5.56
C THR A 13 0.38 -13.47 -4.53
N GLY A 14 0.53 -12.17 -4.25
CA GLY A 14 -0.37 -11.39 -3.40
C GLY A 14 -1.68 -11.01 -4.11
N SER A 15 -2.67 -10.52 -3.36
CA SER A 15 -3.97 -10.13 -3.92
C SER A 15 -3.85 -9.03 -4.98
N VAL A 16 -3.04 -8.00 -4.73
CA VAL A 16 -2.79 -6.91 -5.69
C VAL A 16 -2.03 -7.43 -6.91
N GLY A 17 -0.99 -8.27 -6.70
CA GLY A 17 -0.23 -8.89 -7.80
C GLY A 17 -1.12 -9.74 -8.71
N LEU A 18 -1.99 -10.56 -8.13
CA LEU A 18 -2.95 -11.37 -8.89
C LEU A 18 -3.96 -10.51 -9.66
N SER A 19 -4.46 -9.44 -9.05
CA SER A 19 -5.36 -8.48 -9.71
C SER A 19 -4.65 -7.75 -10.86
N ALA A 20 -3.38 -7.39 -10.68
CA ALA A 20 -2.58 -6.78 -11.75
C ALA A 20 -2.36 -7.74 -12.93
N LEU A 21 -2.07 -9.00 -12.64
CA LEU A 21 -1.92 -10.03 -13.65
C LEU A 21 -3.23 -10.35 -14.39
N ASP A 22 -4.39 -10.25 -13.71
CA ASP A 22 -5.70 -10.40 -14.37
C ASP A 22 -5.94 -9.26 -15.36
N VAL A 23 -5.66 -8.00 -14.98
CA VAL A 23 -5.78 -6.85 -15.89
C VAL A 23 -4.80 -6.96 -17.06
N ILE A 24 -3.54 -7.32 -16.82
CA ILE A 24 -2.53 -7.53 -17.88
C ILE A 24 -2.98 -8.60 -18.87
N ALA A 25 -3.54 -9.71 -18.38
CA ALA A 25 -4.01 -10.81 -19.23
C ALA A 25 -5.19 -10.44 -20.14
N ARG A 26 -5.95 -9.40 -19.80
CA ARG A 26 -7.05 -8.86 -20.63
C ARG A 26 -6.55 -8.00 -21.79
N HIS A 27 -5.31 -7.53 -21.72
CA HIS A 27 -4.70 -6.63 -22.70
C HIS A 27 -3.36 -7.16 -23.23
N PRO A 28 -3.33 -8.37 -23.84
CA PRO A 28 -2.09 -9.02 -24.32
C PRO A 28 -1.47 -8.29 -25.52
N ASP A 29 -2.21 -7.40 -26.15
CA ASP A 29 -1.76 -6.50 -27.23
C ASP A 29 -1.01 -5.27 -26.70
N ARG A 30 -1.04 -5.00 -25.38
CA ARG A 30 -0.44 -3.83 -24.75
C ARG A 30 0.68 -4.17 -23.77
N TYR A 31 0.54 -5.27 -23.01
CA TYR A 31 1.40 -5.61 -21.88
C TYR A 31 1.98 -7.02 -22.00
N GLN A 32 3.22 -7.14 -21.55
CA GLN A 32 3.91 -8.43 -21.38
C GLN A 32 4.55 -8.47 -20.00
N VAL A 33 4.44 -9.61 -19.31
CA VAL A 33 5.07 -9.83 -18.02
C VAL A 33 6.57 -10.09 -18.22
N PHE A 34 7.41 -9.20 -17.69
CA PHE A 34 8.87 -9.32 -17.71
C PHE A 34 9.39 -10.16 -16.56
N ALA A 35 8.94 -9.87 -15.32
CA ALA A 35 9.36 -10.59 -14.14
C ALA A 35 8.23 -10.76 -13.14
N LEU A 36 8.26 -11.89 -12.43
CA LEU A 36 7.35 -12.21 -11.33
C LEU A 36 8.15 -12.49 -10.05
N THR A 37 7.67 -12.02 -8.90
CA THR A 37 8.34 -12.28 -7.64
C THR A 37 7.40 -12.93 -6.62
N GLY A 38 7.92 -13.85 -5.82
CA GLY A 38 7.18 -14.52 -4.75
C GLY A 38 8.09 -14.88 -3.57
N PHE A 39 7.52 -14.94 -2.37
CA PHE A 39 8.27 -15.20 -1.14
C PHE A 39 7.97 -16.60 -0.56
N THR A 40 6.75 -16.85 -0.11
CA THR A 40 6.35 -18.11 0.54
C THR A 40 5.53 -19.04 -0.37
N ARG A 41 4.75 -18.45 -1.29
CA ARG A 41 3.83 -19.19 -2.16
C ARG A 41 4.49 -19.57 -3.49
N LEU A 42 5.49 -20.48 -3.42
CA LEU A 42 6.31 -20.83 -4.58
C LEU A 42 5.57 -21.68 -5.62
N ARG A 43 4.60 -22.51 -5.21
CA ARG A 43 3.77 -23.27 -6.13
C ARG A 43 2.87 -22.38 -6.98
N GLU A 44 2.29 -21.35 -6.36
CA GLU A 44 1.52 -20.34 -7.07
C GLU A 44 2.42 -19.52 -8.01
N LEU A 45 3.64 -19.18 -7.58
CA LEU A 45 4.60 -18.50 -8.44
C LEU A 45 4.95 -19.35 -9.67
N LEU A 46 5.19 -20.64 -9.50
CA LEU A 46 5.41 -21.57 -10.64
C LEU A 46 4.21 -21.57 -11.62
N ALA A 47 2.99 -21.67 -11.10
CA ALA A 47 1.79 -21.63 -11.94
C ALA A 47 1.66 -20.33 -12.72
N LEU A 48 2.01 -19.19 -12.08
CA LEU A 48 2.05 -17.89 -12.76
C LEU A 48 3.16 -17.83 -13.82
N CYS A 49 4.34 -18.38 -13.55
CA CYS A 49 5.42 -18.46 -14.54
C CYS A 49 5.02 -19.31 -15.75
N VAL A 50 4.32 -20.42 -15.54
CA VAL A 50 3.78 -21.24 -16.65
C VAL A 50 2.77 -20.47 -17.48
N ARG A 51 1.92 -19.68 -16.84
CA ARG A 51 0.86 -18.92 -17.53
C ARG A 51 1.38 -17.72 -18.30
N TYR A 52 2.30 -16.96 -17.69
CA TYR A 52 2.74 -15.65 -18.23
C TYR A 52 4.12 -15.69 -18.88
N VAL A 53 4.86 -16.79 -18.77
CA VAL A 53 6.18 -17.01 -19.36
C VAL A 53 7.13 -15.82 -19.18
N PRO A 54 7.37 -15.36 -17.92
CA PRO A 54 8.23 -14.22 -17.67
C PRO A 54 9.69 -14.56 -17.99
N ARG A 55 10.49 -13.54 -18.27
CA ARG A 55 11.95 -13.71 -18.43
C ARG A 55 12.63 -14.08 -17.11
N PHE A 56 12.17 -13.48 -16.00
CA PHE A 56 12.71 -13.71 -14.66
C PHE A 56 11.64 -14.08 -13.65
N ALA A 57 12.03 -14.91 -12.69
CA ALA A 57 11.32 -15.12 -11.44
C ALA A 57 12.25 -14.83 -10.27
N VAL A 58 11.77 -14.16 -9.20
CA VAL A 58 12.60 -13.86 -8.03
C VAL A 58 12.02 -14.53 -6.78
N VAL A 59 12.88 -15.20 -6.03
CA VAL A 59 12.53 -15.95 -4.81
C VAL A 59 13.47 -15.57 -3.65
N PRO A 60 13.12 -15.89 -2.38
CA PRO A 60 13.86 -15.37 -1.23
C PRO A 60 15.27 -15.92 -1.05
N GLY A 61 15.56 -17.14 -1.53
CA GLY A 61 16.84 -17.77 -1.22
C GLY A 61 17.24 -18.86 -2.22
N VAL A 62 18.51 -19.29 -2.12
CA VAL A 62 19.15 -20.23 -3.06
C VAL A 62 18.43 -21.58 -3.13
N ALA A 63 17.96 -22.11 -1.99
CA ALA A 63 17.25 -23.38 -1.97
C ALA A 63 15.92 -23.32 -2.76
N ALA A 64 15.16 -22.25 -2.54
CA ALA A 64 13.92 -21.98 -3.29
C ALA A 64 14.19 -21.78 -4.78
N ALA A 65 15.29 -21.09 -5.12
CA ALA A 65 15.67 -20.84 -6.51
C ALA A 65 16.01 -22.14 -7.25
N ARG A 66 16.76 -23.03 -6.62
CA ARG A 66 17.10 -24.32 -7.21
C ARG A 66 15.86 -25.14 -7.51
N GLY A 67 14.95 -25.29 -6.54
CA GLY A 67 13.72 -26.05 -6.74
C GLY A 67 12.84 -25.48 -7.84
N LEU A 68 12.60 -24.16 -7.81
CA LEU A 68 11.80 -23.48 -8.83
C LEU A 68 12.44 -23.60 -10.23
N GLN A 69 13.77 -23.44 -10.33
CA GLN A 69 14.48 -23.54 -11.61
C GLN A 69 14.39 -24.93 -12.23
N GLU A 70 14.41 -26.00 -11.40
CA GLU A 70 14.24 -27.38 -11.86
C GLU A 70 12.81 -27.60 -12.38
N GLU A 71 11.80 -27.13 -11.66
CA GLU A 71 10.39 -27.23 -12.07
C GLU A 71 10.09 -26.44 -13.35
N LEU A 72 10.65 -25.24 -13.49
CA LEU A 72 10.51 -24.41 -14.70
C LEU A 72 11.14 -25.08 -15.93
N ARG A 73 12.33 -25.67 -15.76
CA ARG A 73 12.98 -26.44 -16.84
C ARG A 73 12.17 -27.69 -17.23
N ALA A 74 11.63 -28.41 -16.26
CA ALA A 74 10.76 -29.56 -16.49
C ALA A 74 9.48 -29.15 -17.25
N ALA A 75 8.97 -27.93 -17.02
CA ALA A 75 7.86 -27.34 -17.75
C ALA A 75 8.26 -26.77 -19.14
N GLY A 76 9.53 -26.88 -19.54
CA GLY A 76 10.02 -26.36 -20.84
C GLY A 76 10.19 -24.85 -20.90
N LEU A 77 10.29 -24.18 -19.76
CA LEU A 77 10.39 -22.71 -19.67
C LEU A 77 11.84 -22.23 -19.55
N ALA A 78 12.16 -21.15 -20.26
CA ALA A 78 13.48 -20.49 -20.23
C ALA A 78 13.59 -19.43 -19.13
N THR A 79 12.58 -19.28 -18.29
CA THR A 79 12.56 -18.32 -17.17
C THR A 79 13.76 -18.53 -16.25
N GLN A 80 14.53 -17.46 -15.99
CA GLN A 80 15.68 -17.48 -15.09
C GLN A 80 15.24 -17.13 -13.67
N VAL A 81 15.75 -17.88 -12.68
CA VAL A 81 15.42 -17.62 -11.27
C VAL A 81 16.55 -16.81 -10.61
N LEU A 82 16.17 -15.65 -10.07
CA LEU A 82 17.03 -14.76 -9.28
C LEU A 82 16.69 -14.87 -7.79
N VAL A 83 17.59 -14.37 -6.93
CA VAL A 83 17.50 -14.58 -5.49
C VAL A 83 17.57 -13.25 -4.73
N GLY A 84 16.72 -13.12 -3.72
CA GLY A 84 16.84 -12.11 -2.66
C GLY A 84 16.62 -10.68 -3.13
N GLU A 85 17.07 -9.74 -2.31
CA GLU A 85 16.89 -8.30 -2.54
C GLU A 85 17.61 -7.82 -3.81
N GLU A 86 18.80 -8.35 -4.10
CA GLU A 86 19.54 -8.01 -5.32
C GLU A 86 18.73 -8.38 -6.57
N GLY A 87 18.15 -9.60 -6.59
CA GLY A 87 17.29 -10.04 -7.69
C GLY A 87 16.04 -9.18 -7.83
N LEU A 88 15.41 -8.77 -6.72
CA LEU A 88 14.28 -7.84 -6.74
C LEU A 88 14.66 -6.47 -7.32
N CYS A 89 15.78 -5.90 -6.90
CA CYS A 89 16.27 -4.62 -7.41
C CYS A 89 16.65 -4.73 -8.90
N GLN A 90 17.29 -5.83 -9.31
CA GLN A 90 17.67 -6.07 -10.69
C GLN A 90 16.45 -6.05 -11.62
N VAL A 91 15.40 -6.82 -11.32
CA VAL A 91 14.20 -6.89 -12.17
C VAL A 91 13.33 -5.64 -12.10
N SER A 92 13.53 -4.80 -11.10
CA SER A 92 12.85 -3.50 -10.96
C SER A 92 13.51 -2.41 -11.80
N ALA A 93 14.86 -2.43 -11.90
CA ALA A 93 15.65 -1.42 -12.58
C ALA A 93 16.06 -1.80 -14.01
N ASP A 94 15.74 -3.00 -14.47
CA ASP A 94 16.16 -3.52 -15.79
C ASP A 94 15.77 -2.56 -16.91
N ALA A 95 16.68 -2.35 -17.87
CA ALA A 95 16.51 -1.39 -18.95
C ALA A 95 15.31 -1.72 -19.87
N GLU A 96 14.95 -2.99 -19.98
CA GLU A 96 13.82 -3.43 -20.80
C GLU A 96 12.46 -3.21 -20.11
N VAL A 97 12.42 -3.00 -18.80
CA VAL A 97 11.19 -2.81 -18.02
C VAL A 97 10.66 -1.39 -18.21
N ASP A 98 9.39 -1.28 -18.53
CA ASP A 98 8.68 0.00 -18.65
C ASP A 98 7.92 0.34 -17.36
N THR A 99 7.27 -0.67 -16.74
CA THR A 99 6.37 -0.50 -15.59
C THR A 99 6.68 -1.52 -14.51
N VAL A 100 6.68 -1.05 -13.24
CA VAL A 100 6.82 -1.91 -12.06
C VAL A 100 5.58 -1.79 -11.17
N VAL A 101 4.92 -2.91 -10.93
CA VAL A 101 3.86 -3.02 -9.93
C VAL A 101 4.51 -3.35 -8.58
N ALA A 102 4.53 -2.38 -7.66
CA ALA A 102 5.20 -2.49 -6.37
C ALA A 102 4.19 -2.95 -5.29
N ALA A 103 4.01 -4.28 -5.16
CA ALA A 103 3.02 -4.89 -4.26
C ALA A 103 3.63 -5.82 -3.20
N ILE A 104 4.91 -5.66 -2.86
CA ILE A 104 5.53 -6.30 -1.70
C ILE A 104 5.13 -5.51 -0.45
N VAL A 105 4.55 -6.19 0.54
CA VAL A 105 4.06 -5.57 1.78
C VAL A 105 5.20 -5.24 2.74
N GLY A 106 5.09 -4.13 3.46
CA GLY A 106 6.02 -3.71 4.52
C GLY A 106 7.35 -3.15 4.02
N ALA A 107 8.31 -3.03 4.93
CA ALA A 107 9.63 -2.45 4.68
C ALA A 107 10.44 -3.17 3.59
N ALA A 108 10.20 -4.47 3.38
CA ALA A 108 10.90 -5.28 2.38
C ALA A 108 10.69 -4.80 0.93
N GLY A 109 9.59 -4.11 0.66
CA GLY A 109 9.30 -3.53 -0.66
C GLY A 109 10.02 -2.22 -0.96
N LEU A 110 10.62 -1.56 0.04
CA LEU A 110 11.18 -0.21 -0.12
C LEU A 110 12.35 -0.17 -1.12
N ARG A 111 13.37 -1.00 -0.93
CA ARG A 111 14.57 -0.98 -1.79
C ARG A 111 14.27 -1.33 -3.25
N PRO A 112 13.54 -2.41 -3.59
CA PRO A 112 13.23 -2.71 -4.98
C PRO A 112 12.32 -1.64 -5.62
N THR A 113 11.42 -1.02 -4.86
CA THR A 113 10.60 0.07 -5.38
C THR A 113 11.43 1.31 -5.66
N LEU A 114 12.39 1.67 -4.79
CA LEU A 114 13.32 2.77 -5.04
C LEU A 114 14.26 2.47 -6.23
N ALA A 115 14.68 1.21 -6.41
CA ALA A 115 15.47 0.83 -7.58
C ALA A 115 14.71 1.08 -8.90
N ALA A 116 13.40 0.83 -8.92
CA ALA A 116 12.55 1.17 -10.06
C ALA A 116 12.44 2.69 -10.26
N VAL A 117 12.26 3.45 -9.16
CA VAL A 117 12.19 4.91 -9.19
C VAL A 117 13.50 5.51 -9.70
N ASP A 118 14.64 5.09 -9.14
CA ASP A 118 15.96 5.60 -9.56
C ASP A 118 16.28 5.29 -11.03
N ALA A 119 15.74 4.20 -11.56
CA ALA A 119 15.82 3.84 -12.98
C ALA A 119 14.79 4.58 -13.87
N GLY A 120 14.03 5.53 -13.32
CA GLY A 120 13.07 6.35 -14.08
C GLY A 120 11.85 5.59 -14.59
N LYS A 121 11.47 4.48 -13.95
CA LYS A 121 10.35 3.63 -14.40
C LYS A 121 8.99 4.25 -14.06
N LYS A 122 7.94 3.76 -14.74
CA LYS A 122 6.56 3.93 -14.28
C LYS A 122 6.33 2.97 -13.12
N VAL A 123 6.10 3.51 -11.92
CA VAL A 123 5.92 2.74 -10.69
C VAL A 123 4.46 2.83 -10.25
N LEU A 124 3.80 1.68 -10.18
CA LEU A 124 2.44 1.53 -9.67
C LEU A 124 2.55 1.10 -8.20
N LEU A 125 2.35 2.06 -7.30
CA LEU A 125 2.63 1.90 -5.88
C LEU A 125 1.42 1.33 -5.13
N ALA A 126 1.54 0.09 -4.65
CA ALA A 126 0.60 -0.54 -3.72
C ALA A 126 1.20 -0.71 -2.31
N ASN A 127 2.52 -0.60 -2.18
CA ASN A 127 3.24 -0.66 -0.91
C ASN A 127 3.29 0.74 -0.28
N LYS A 128 2.26 1.08 0.48
CA LYS A 128 2.19 2.36 1.19
C LYS A 128 3.28 2.54 2.23
N GLU A 129 3.73 1.45 2.85
CA GLU A 129 4.74 1.47 3.90
C GLU A 129 6.07 2.05 3.38
N ALA A 130 6.43 1.79 2.12
CA ALA A 130 7.63 2.36 1.51
C ALA A 130 7.60 3.90 1.53
N LEU A 131 6.46 4.50 1.18
CA LEU A 131 6.29 5.94 1.16
C LEU A 131 6.11 6.53 2.57
N VAL A 132 5.40 5.81 3.44
CA VAL A 132 5.25 6.20 4.86
C VAL A 132 6.62 6.29 5.54
N MET A 133 7.47 5.28 5.37
CA MET A 133 8.77 5.21 6.04
C MET A 133 9.80 6.20 5.50
N SER A 134 9.79 6.46 4.19
CA SER A 134 10.87 7.19 3.51
C SER A 134 10.41 8.37 2.66
N GLY A 135 9.20 8.88 2.86
CA GLY A 135 8.50 9.79 1.97
C GLY A 135 9.33 10.92 1.37
N ALA A 136 10.07 11.68 2.19
CA ALA A 136 10.91 12.77 1.70
C ALA A 136 12.00 12.27 0.72
N LEU A 137 12.71 11.20 1.08
CA LEU A 137 13.77 10.59 0.25
C LEU A 137 13.18 9.98 -1.02
N PHE A 138 12.04 9.31 -0.86
CA PHE A 138 11.34 8.67 -1.97
C PHE A 138 10.88 9.69 -3.01
N MET A 139 10.19 10.75 -2.58
CA MET A 139 9.72 11.80 -3.49
C MET A 139 10.86 12.64 -4.08
N GLN A 140 11.98 12.78 -3.36
CA GLN A 140 13.20 13.36 -3.92
C GLN A 140 13.76 12.49 -5.05
N ALA A 141 13.81 11.17 -4.87
CA ALA A 141 14.23 10.24 -5.91
C ALA A 141 13.32 10.30 -7.14
N VAL A 142 11.99 10.34 -6.96
CA VAL A 142 11.00 10.51 -8.04
C VAL A 142 11.29 11.78 -8.85
N ARG A 143 11.46 12.91 -8.18
CA ARG A 143 11.75 14.19 -8.85
C ARG A 143 13.08 14.16 -9.61
N ARG A 144 14.12 13.55 -9.03
CA ARG A 144 15.45 13.47 -9.61
C ARG A 144 15.49 12.57 -10.85
N SER A 145 14.83 11.42 -10.80
CA SER A 145 14.86 10.42 -11.88
C SER A 145 13.86 10.69 -13.00
N GLY A 146 12.82 11.48 -12.72
CA GLY A 146 11.68 11.65 -13.63
C GLY A 146 10.76 10.45 -13.69
N ALA A 147 10.85 9.53 -12.73
CA ALA A 147 9.94 8.39 -12.62
C ALA A 147 8.47 8.85 -12.51
N VAL A 148 7.58 8.07 -13.11
CA VAL A 148 6.13 8.29 -12.99
C VAL A 148 5.60 7.43 -11.86
N LEU A 149 5.22 8.07 -10.75
CA LEU A 149 4.66 7.40 -9.58
C LEU A 149 3.13 7.49 -9.59
N LEU A 150 2.44 6.35 -9.63
CA LEU A 150 0.98 6.26 -9.64
C LEU A 150 0.49 5.39 -8.48
N PRO A 151 -0.46 5.86 -7.65
CA PRO A 151 -0.99 5.07 -6.55
C PRO A 151 -1.90 3.94 -7.04
N LEU A 152 -1.78 2.76 -6.44
CA LEU A 152 -2.72 1.64 -6.61
C LEU A 152 -3.70 1.50 -5.45
N ASP A 153 -3.37 2.03 -4.27
CA ASP A 153 -4.33 2.06 -3.18
C ASP A 153 -5.60 2.76 -3.66
N SER A 154 -6.77 2.16 -3.42
CA SER A 154 -8.02 2.59 -4.07
C SER A 154 -8.36 4.04 -3.74
N GLU A 155 -8.12 4.46 -2.51
CA GLU A 155 -8.38 5.80 -2.03
C GLU A 155 -7.45 6.85 -2.68
N HIS A 156 -6.15 6.53 -2.76
CA HIS A 156 -5.19 7.44 -3.38
C HIS A 156 -5.35 7.50 -4.91
N ASN A 157 -5.67 6.37 -5.53
CA ASN A 157 -6.00 6.37 -6.95
C ASN A 157 -7.26 7.18 -7.24
N ALA A 158 -8.27 7.13 -6.36
CA ALA A 158 -9.47 7.96 -6.44
C ALA A 158 -9.13 9.46 -6.33
N ILE A 159 -8.29 9.84 -5.37
CA ILE A 159 -7.81 11.23 -5.23
C ILE A 159 -7.08 11.63 -6.52
N PHE A 160 -6.15 10.81 -7.00
CA PHE A 160 -5.40 11.08 -8.24
C PHE A 160 -6.33 11.31 -9.45
N GLN A 161 -7.39 10.51 -9.59
CA GLN A 161 -8.37 10.68 -10.66
C GLN A 161 -9.22 11.96 -10.55
N CYS A 162 -9.38 12.50 -9.33
CA CYS A 162 -10.13 13.71 -9.05
C CYS A 162 -9.25 14.98 -9.01
N MET A 163 -7.90 14.83 -9.02
CA MET A 163 -6.97 15.95 -9.03
C MET A 163 -6.86 16.59 -10.41
N PRO A 164 -6.61 17.91 -10.49
CA PRO A 164 -6.20 18.56 -11.74
C PRO A 164 -4.88 17.98 -12.24
N GLY A 165 -4.69 17.92 -13.56
CA GLY A 165 -3.48 17.36 -14.16
C GLY A 165 -2.16 18.02 -13.78
N ASP A 166 -2.22 19.29 -13.32
CA ASP A 166 -1.07 20.09 -12.89
C ASP A 166 -0.96 20.25 -11.36
N PHE A 167 -1.56 19.32 -10.58
CA PHE A 167 -1.55 19.39 -9.11
C PHE A 167 -0.14 19.44 -8.50
N ALA A 168 0.89 18.96 -9.20
CA ALA A 168 2.30 19.09 -8.78
C ALA A 168 2.78 20.52 -8.59
N ARG A 169 2.02 21.54 -9.07
CA ARG A 169 2.27 22.96 -8.82
C ARG A 169 1.86 23.41 -7.41
N GLY A 170 1.28 22.52 -6.62
CA GLY A 170 0.79 22.74 -5.26
C GLY A 170 -0.73 22.86 -5.19
N LEU A 171 -1.33 22.25 -4.18
CA LEU A 171 -2.79 22.12 -4.04
C LEU A 171 -3.50 23.48 -4.06
N SER A 172 -2.99 24.45 -3.30
CA SER A 172 -3.59 25.81 -3.26
C SER A 172 -3.54 26.50 -4.62
N HIS A 173 -2.49 26.25 -5.42
CA HIS A 173 -2.32 26.85 -6.74
C HIS A 173 -3.37 26.35 -7.74
N VAL A 174 -3.74 25.08 -7.63
CA VAL A 174 -4.74 24.45 -8.50
C VAL A 174 -6.15 24.47 -7.91
N GLY A 175 -6.36 25.25 -6.85
CA GLY A 175 -7.68 25.46 -6.25
C GLY A 175 -8.19 24.30 -5.40
N VAL A 176 -7.35 23.38 -4.98
CA VAL A 176 -7.71 22.32 -4.05
C VAL A 176 -7.67 22.85 -2.62
N ARG A 177 -8.77 22.76 -1.90
CA ARG A 177 -8.91 23.15 -0.50
C ARG A 177 -8.41 22.05 0.43
N ARG A 178 -8.91 20.84 0.23
CA ARG A 178 -8.55 19.64 1.02
C ARG A 178 -8.86 18.35 0.27
N ILE A 179 -8.26 17.29 0.76
CA ILE A 179 -8.52 15.90 0.36
C ILE A 179 -9.46 15.29 1.39
N LEU A 180 -10.51 14.61 0.93
CA LEU A 180 -11.42 13.85 1.77
C LEU A 180 -11.14 12.36 1.56
N LEU A 181 -10.36 11.78 2.46
CA LEU A 181 -9.91 10.40 2.42
C LEU A 181 -10.98 9.50 3.05
N THR A 182 -11.64 8.66 2.26
CA THR A 182 -12.72 7.82 2.77
C THR A 182 -12.21 6.58 3.49
N ALA A 183 -12.98 6.10 4.45
CA ALA A 183 -12.74 4.89 5.21
C ALA A 183 -14.03 4.09 5.36
N SER A 184 -13.98 2.75 5.34
CA SER A 184 -15.14 1.91 5.69
C SER A 184 -15.55 2.04 7.16
N GLY A 185 -14.60 2.46 8.02
CA GLY A 185 -14.74 2.44 9.47
C GLY A 185 -14.38 1.08 10.09
N GLY A 186 -14.09 0.07 9.29
CA GLY A 186 -13.72 -1.27 9.74
C GLY A 186 -14.86 -2.05 10.42
N PRO A 187 -14.58 -3.28 10.89
CA PRO A 187 -15.59 -4.15 11.50
C PRO A 187 -16.09 -3.65 12.86
N PHE A 188 -15.32 -2.79 13.54
CA PHE A 188 -15.63 -2.34 14.90
C PHE A 188 -16.20 -0.92 14.98
N ARG A 189 -16.64 -0.36 13.85
CA ARG A 189 -17.17 1.01 13.78
C ARG A 189 -18.27 1.31 14.80
N GLN A 190 -19.14 0.32 15.08
CA GLN A 190 -20.27 0.45 16.00
C GLN A 190 -20.12 -0.37 17.29
N THR A 191 -18.99 -1.09 17.45
CA THR A 191 -18.75 -1.91 18.64
C THR A 191 -18.58 -1.02 19.89
N PRO A 192 -19.24 -1.29 21.02
CA PRO A 192 -19.02 -0.57 22.27
C PRO A 192 -17.53 -0.58 22.68
N LEU A 193 -17.05 0.52 23.28
CA LEU A 193 -15.64 0.66 23.64
C LEU A 193 -15.18 -0.43 24.60
N GLU A 194 -16.01 -0.78 25.57
CA GLU A 194 -15.77 -1.84 26.55
C GLU A 194 -15.64 -3.24 25.94
N GLU A 195 -16.24 -3.47 24.78
CA GLU A 195 -16.16 -4.75 24.09
C GLU A 195 -14.87 -4.90 23.27
N LEU A 196 -14.21 -3.80 22.90
CA LEU A 196 -12.97 -3.84 22.11
C LEU A 196 -11.83 -4.59 22.82
N GLU A 197 -11.84 -4.64 24.14
CA GLU A 197 -10.89 -5.45 24.94
C GLU A 197 -11.00 -6.95 24.66
N HIS A 198 -12.14 -7.43 24.18
CA HIS A 198 -12.46 -8.85 24.03
C HIS A 198 -12.52 -9.33 22.58
N VAL A 199 -12.34 -8.43 21.60
CA VAL A 199 -12.39 -8.81 20.19
C VAL A 199 -11.22 -9.72 19.81
N SER A 200 -11.53 -10.70 18.98
CA SER A 200 -10.55 -11.68 18.50
C SER A 200 -9.87 -11.23 17.21
N PRO A 201 -8.69 -11.79 16.87
CA PRO A 201 -8.08 -11.60 15.57
C PRO A 201 -8.98 -11.94 14.38
N ASP A 202 -9.82 -12.96 14.52
CA ASP A 202 -10.71 -13.38 13.43
C ASP A 202 -11.85 -12.38 13.22
N GLN A 203 -12.38 -11.78 14.28
CA GLN A 203 -13.33 -10.67 14.19
C GLN A 203 -12.70 -9.42 13.56
N ALA A 204 -11.46 -9.09 13.94
CA ALA A 204 -10.73 -7.96 13.34
C ALA A 204 -10.41 -8.19 11.85
N CYS A 205 -10.23 -9.44 11.43
CA CYS A 205 -10.01 -9.80 10.03
C CYS A 205 -11.30 -9.88 9.19
N ALA A 206 -12.49 -9.82 9.80
CA ALA A 206 -13.78 -9.88 9.12
C ALA A 206 -14.19 -8.51 8.57
N HIS A 207 -13.45 -8.01 7.54
CA HIS A 207 -13.75 -6.72 6.93
C HIS A 207 -15.09 -6.76 6.17
N PRO A 208 -15.98 -5.75 6.33
CA PRO A 208 -17.33 -5.79 5.77
C PRO A 208 -17.38 -5.78 4.23
N ASN A 209 -16.44 -5.11 3.55
CA ASN A 209 -16.52 -4.85 2.12
C ASN A 209 -15.35 -5.43 1.30
N TRP A 210 -14.19 -5.69 1.92
CA TRP A 210 -12.97 -6.11 1.24
C TRP A 210 -12.45 -7.44 1.75
N SER A 211 -11.97 -8.30 0.83
CA SER A 211 -11.19 -9.48 1.17
C SER A 211 -9.71 -9.12 1.10
N MET A 212 -9.06 -9.02 2.25
CA MET A 212 -7.68 -8.53 2.39
C MET A 212 -6.81 -9.50 3.20
N GLY A 213 -5.49 -9.29 3.15
CA GLY A 213 -4.55 -9.98 4.02
C GLY A 213 -4.80 -9.67 5.51
N ARG A 214 -4.41 -10.58 6.40
CA ARG A 214 -4.70 -10.45 7.85
C ARG A 214 -4.13 -9.17 8.47
N LYS A 215 -2.89 -8.78 8.10
CA LYS A 215 -2.26 -7.55 8.64
C LYS A 215 -3.08 -6.31 8.30
N ILE A 216 -3.38 -6.09 7.02
CA ILE A 216 -4.12 -4.90 6.58
C ILE A 216 -5.58 -4.92 7.07
N SER A 217 -6.18 -6.10 7.33
CA SER A 217 -7.51 -6.19 7.93
C SER A 217 -7.52 -5.68 9.38
N VAL A 218 -6.48 -6.02 10.17
CA VAL A 218 -6.31 -5.48 11.54
C VAL A 218 -6.01 -3.97 11.49
N ASP A 219 -5.20 -3.52 10.54
CA ASP A 219 -4.95 -2.09 10.34
C ASP A 219 -6.24 -1.33 9.98
N SER A 220 -7.13 -1.93 9.19
CA SER A 220 -8.45 -1.38 8.90
C SER A 220 -9.33 -1.33 10.16
N ALA A 221 -9.33 -2.42 10.95
CA ALA A 221 -10.12 -2.53 12.18
C ALA A 221 -9.71 -1.48 13.22
N SER A 222 -8.41 -1.14 13.31
CA SER A 222 -7.85 -0.14 14.23
C SER A 222 -7.84 1.29 13.66
N MET A 223 -8.24 1.49 12.42
CA MET A 223 -8.07 2.71 11.63
C MET A 223 -6.60 3.09 11.36
N MET A 224 -5.63 2.23 11.69
CA MET A 224 -4.23 2.47 11.35
C MET A 224 -4.02 2.46 9.83
N ASN A 225 -4.73 1.60 9.09
CA ASN A 225 -4.66 1.63 7.63
C ASN A 225 -4.94 3.04 7.10
N LYS A 226 -5.99 3.68 7.62
CA LYS A 226 -6.35 5.05 7.24
C LYS A 226 -5.33 6.08 7.73
N GLY A 227 -4.70 5.82 8.87
CA GLY A 227 -3.58 6.63 9.36
C GLY A 227 -2.36 6.56 8.45
N LEU A 228 -1.97 5.37 7.99
CA LEU A 228 -0.87 5.21 7.03
C LEU A 228 -1.20 5.86 5.68
N GLU A 229 -2.44 5.75 5.23
CA GLU A 229 -2.93 6.38 4.01
C GLU A 229 -2.94 7.91 4.09
N LEU A 230 -3.24 8.49 5.27
CA LEU A 230 -3.13 9.93 5.50
C LEU A 230 -1.67 10.40 5.27
N ILE A 231 -0.69 9.68 5.83
CA ILE A 231 0.73 9.98 5.64
C ILE A 231 1.12 9.85 4.17
N GLU A 232 0.69 8.77 3.51
CA GLU A 232 0.95 8.54 2.09
C GLU A 232 0.34 9.64 1.20
N ALA A 233 -0.90 10.07 1.48
CA ALA A 233 -1.56 11.17 0.76
C ALA A 233 -0.78 12.48 0.88
N CYS A 234 -0.22 12.77 2.05
CA CYS A 234 0.62 13.96 2.24
C CYS A 234 1.83 13.95 1.28
N TRP A 235 2.46 12.80 1.07
CA TRP A 235 3.61 12.69 0.17
C TRP A 235 3.21 12.67 -1.31
N LEU A 236 2.19 11.90 -1.67
CA LEU A 236 1.77 11.74 -3.07
C LEU A 236 1.25 13.05 -3.68
N PHE A 237 0.54 13.85 -2.88
CA PHE A 237 -0.16 15.04 -3.35
C PHE A 237 0.45 16.34 -2.83
N ASP A 238 1.61 16.27 -2.17
CA ASP A 238 2.25 17.43 -1.53
C ASP A 238 1.28 18.19 -0.60
N ALA A 239 0.48 17.44 0.15
CA ALA A 239 -0.53 17.95 1.07
C ALA A 239 0.03 18.05 2.50
N ARG A 240 -0.36 19.10 3.23
CA ARG A 240 -0.13 19.15 4.67
C ARG A 240 -1.11 18.21 5.39
N PRO A 241 -0.75 17.68 6.58
CA PRO A 241 -1.66 16.80 7.36
C PRO A 241 -3.04 17.42 7.67
N ASP A 242 -3.10 18.77 7.82
CA ASP A 242 -4.35 19.52 8.04
C ASP A 242 -5.22 19.65 6.78
N GLN A 243 -4.68 19.37 5.60
CA GLN A 243 -5.39 19.34 4.32
C GLN A 243 -5.96 17.96 3.98
N VAL A 244 -5.67 16.93 4.78
CA VAL A 244 -6.20 15.58 4.60
C VAL A 244 -7.19 15.26 5.73
N GLU A 245 -8.47 15.23 5.40
CA GLU A 245 -9.55 14.91 6.32
C GLU A 245 -10.05 13.49 6.06
N VAL A 246 -10.20 12.71 7.13
CA VAL A 246 -10.76 11.34 7.04
C VAL A 246 -12.27 11.40 7.19
N VAL A 247 -12.97 10.74 6.27
CA VAL A 247 -14.44 10.63 6.26
C VAL A 247 -14.83 9.16 6.25
N VAL A 248 -15.62 8.73 7.23
CA VAL A 248 -16.13 7.35 7.26
C VAL A 248 -17.31 7.24 6.30
N HIS A 249 -17.20 6.31 5.33
CA HIS A 249 -18.20 5.98 4.33
C HIS A 249 -18.42 4.46 4.32
N PRO A 250 -19.40 3.95 5.08
CA PRO A 250 -19.56 2.51 5.34
C PRO A 250 -19.76 1.66 4.10
N GLN A 251 -20.43 2.20 3.07
CA GLN A 251 -20.69 1.46 1.83
C GLN A 251 -19.43 1.25 0.98
N SER A 252 -18.37 2.04 1.19
CA SER A 252 -17.10 1.96 0.44
C SER A 252 -17.28 2.01 -1.10
N VAL A 253 -18.28 2.75 -1.56
CA VAL A 253 -18.55 2.99 -2.98
C VAL A 253 -17.81 4.22 -3.49
N ILE A 254 -17.78 5.28 -2.68
CA ILE A 254 -16.90 6.42 -2.89
C ILE A 254 -15.54 6.06 -2.31
N HIS A 255 -14.54 6.05 -3.17
CA HIS A 255 -13.18 5.67 -2.76
C HIS A 255 -12.36 6.84 -2.23
N SER A 256 -12.62 8.07 -2.62
CA SER A 256 -12.19 9.35 -1.99
C SER A 256 -12.74 10.53 -2.79
N LEU A 257 -12.53 11.75 -2.24
CA LEU A 257 -13.02 12.99 -2.84
C LEU A 257 -11.95 14.09 -2.74
N VAL A 258 -12.07 15.10 -3.61
CA VAL A 258 -11.27 16.32 -3.58
C VAL A 258 -12.21 17.52 -3.48
N ASP A 259 -12.02 18.35 -2.46
CA ASP A 259 -12.80 19.56 -2.15
C ASP A 259 -12.07 20.80 -2.68
N TYR A 260 -12.74 21.58 -3.49
CA TYR A 260 -12.19 22.76 -4.18
C TYR A 260 -12.63 24.08 -3.54
N VAL A 261 -11.86 25.15 -3.80
CA VAL A 261 -12.12 26.49 -3.24
C VAL A 261 -13.41 27.12 -3.76
N ASP A 262 -13.90 26.71 -4.93
CA ASP A 262 -15.15 27.17 -5.52
C ASP A 262 -16.40 26.51 -4.92
N GLY A 263 -16.22 25.55 -3.98
CA GLY A 263 -17.29 24.80 -3.34
C GLY A 263 -17.63 23.48 -4.04
N SER A 264 -16.95 23.15 -5.14
CA SER A 264 -17.12 21.85 -5.81
C SER A 264 -16.45 20.74 -5.03
N VAL A 265 -17.05 19.55 -5.02
CA VAL A 265 -16.44 18.32 -4.51
C VAL A 265 -16.47 17.27 -5.61
N LEU A 266 -15.30 16.80 -6.04
CA LEU A 266 -15.20 15.70 -7.02
C LEU A 266 -14.94 14.38 -6.28
N ALA A 267 -15.63 13.33 -6.71
CA ALA A 267 -15.52 12.01 -6.13
C ALA A 267 -15.32 10.94 -7.20
N GLN A 268 -14.48 9.95 -6.91
CA GLN A 268 -14.41 8.75 -7.72
C GLN A 268 -15.23 7.65 -7.03
N LEU A 269 -16.11 7.03 -7.80
CA LEU A 269 -16.96 5.93 -7.37
C LEU A 269 -16.63 4.67 -8.15
N GLY A 270 -16.79 3.52 -7.51
CA GLY A 270 -16.62 2.22 -8.16
C GLY A 270 -17.00 1.07 -7.22
N ASN A 271 -17.15 -0.12 -7.79
CA ASN A 271 -17.22 -1.33 -6.99
C ASN A 271 -15.88 -1.55 -6.26
N PRO A 272 -15.86 -2.13 -5.04
CA PRO A 272 -14.65 -2.40 -4.29
C PRO A 272 -13.84 -3.54 -4.93
N ASP A 273 -13.06 -3.22 -5.95
CA ASP A 273 -12.23 -4.15 -6.71
C ASP A 273 -10.93 -3.48 -7.15
N MET A 274 -9.80 -4.08 -6.74
CA MET A 274 -8.47 -3.54 -7.03
C MET A 274 -8.12 -3.47 -8.51
N ARG A 275 -8.82 -4.20 -9.38
CA ARG A 275 -8.61 -4.12 -10.83
C ARG A 275 -8.95 -2.74 -11.40
N THR A 276 -9.87 -2.01 -10.77
CA THR A 276 -10.22 -0.64 -11.19
C THR A 276 -9.04 0.33 -11.07
N PRO A 277 -8.43 0.55 -9.89
CA PRO A 277 -7.27 1.43 -9.76
C PRO A 277 -6.05 0.91 -10.52
N ILE A 278 -5.87 -0.41 -10.62
CA ILE A 278 -4.78 -1.02 -11.38
C ILE A 278 -4.93 -0.73 -12.88
N ALA A 279 -6.11 -0.90 -13.46
CA ALA A 279 -6.35 -0.61 -14.88
C ALA A 279 -6.15 0.88 -15.19
N ASN A 280 -6.62 1.76 -14.29
CA ASN A 280 -6.38 3.20 -14.41
C ASN A 280 -4.88 3.52 -14.42
N ALA A 281 -4.11 3.02 -13.45
CA ALA A 281 -2.69 3.32 -13.34
C ALA A 281 -1.85 2.65 -14.46
N LEU A 282 -2.17 1.42 -14.85
CA LEU A 282 -1.49 0.74 -15.97
C LEU A 282 -1.62 1.51 -17.26
N ALA A 283 -2.83 1.97 -17.58
CA ALA A 283 -3.09 2.63 -18.87
C ALA A 283 -2.89 4.14 -18.87
N TRP A 284 -2.75 4.75 -17.67
CA TRP A 284 -2.68 6.21 -17.56
C TRP A 284 -1.72 6.84 -18.60
N PRO A 285 -2.15 7.92 -19.29
CA PRO A 285 -3.38 8.73 -19.10
C PRO A 285 -4.66 8.17 -19.75
N GLU A 286 -4.59 7.07 -20.46
CA GLU A 286 -5.75 6.41 -21.06
C GLU A 286 -6.56 5.61 -20.06
N ARG A 287 -7.70 5.05 -20.50
CA ARG A 287 -8.50 4.09 -19.75
C ARG A 287 -8.64 2.80 -20.51
N ILE A 288 -8.56 1.66 -19.81
CA ILE A 288 -8.74 0.32 -20.37
C ILE A 288 -9.80 -0.43 -19.56
N ASP A 289 -10.35 -1.48 -20.14
CA ASP A 289 -11.27 -2.36 -19.45
C ASP A 289 -10.58 -3.11 -18.31
N SER A 290 -11.10 -2.95 -17.09
CA SER A 290 -10.61 -3.64 -15.90
C SER A 290 -11.24 -5.03 -15.72
N GLY A 291 -12.31 -5.34 -16.43
CA GLY A 291 -13.17 -6.51 -16.21
C GLY A 291 -14.04 -6.44 -14.95
N VAL A 292 -14.13 -5.25 -14.32
CA VAL A 292 -15.01 -5.01 -13.18
C VAL A 292 -16.40 -4.64 -13.70
N ALA A 293 -17.46 -5.18 -13.08
CA ALA A 293 -18.82 -4.86 -13.44
C ALA A 293 -19.12 -3.35 -13.25
N PRO A 294 -19.94 -2.72 -14.09
CA PRO A 294 -20.37 -1.36 -13.89
C PRO A 294 -21.07 -1.16 -12.54
N LEU A 295 -20.89 0.03 -11.95
CA LEU A 295 -21.54 0.41 -10.70
C LEU A 295 -23.04 0.65 -10.93
N ASP A 296 -23.88 -0.01 -10.14
CA ASP A 296 -25.33 0.20 -10.16
C ASP A 296 -25.76 1.21 -9.08
N LEU A 297 -25.92 2.46 -9.48
CA LEU A 297 -26.32 3.54 -8.57
C LEU A 297 -27.74 3.36 -8.04
N PHE A 298 -28.63 2.70 -8.78
CA PHE A 298 -29.99 2.44 -8.32
C PHE A 298 -30.04 1.39 -7.21
N ALA A 299 -29.19 0.37 -7.30
CA ALA A 299 -29.06 -0.64 -6.24
C ALA A 299 -28.43 -0.05 -4.97
N ILE A 300 -27.47 0.89 -5.10
CA ILE A 300 -26.83 1.56 -3.95
C ILE A 300 -27.82 2.50 -3.25
N ALA A 301 -28.59 3.24 -4.00
CA ALA A 301 -29.65 4.16 -3.57
C ALA A 301 -29.22 5.28 -2.61
N ARG A 302 -28.34 5.00 -1.62
CA ARG A 302 -27.95 5.92 -0.54
C ARG A 302 -26.46 5.83 -0.23
N LEU A 303 -25.85 6.98 0.08
CA LEU A 303 -24.47 7.13 0.52
C LEU A 303 -24.46 7.82 1.88
N ASP A 304 -23.81 7.21 2.87
CA ASP A 304 -23.75 7.71 4.23
C ASP A 304 -22.31 8.16 4.56
N PHE A 305 -22.20 9.20 5.39
CA PHE A 305 -20.91 9.77 5.82
C PHE A 305 -20.95 10.05 7.31
N GLU A 306 -19.85 9.72 8.00
CA GLU A 306 -19.68 9.92 9.44
C GLU A 306 -18.29 10.51 9.71
N ALA A 307 -18.15 11.25 10.82
CA ALA A 307 -16.84 11.64 11.30
C ALA A 307 -16.13 10.43 11.95
N PRO A 308 -14.80 10.31 11.83
CA PRO A 308 -14.06 9.26 12.54
C PRO A 308 -14.07 9.50 14.05
N ASP A 309 -14.18 8.42 14.83
CA ASP A 309 -14.09 8.46 16.29
C ASP A 309 -12.64 8.16 16.72
N GLU A 310 -11.86 9.21 16.97
CA GLU A 310 -10.45 9.07 17.36
C GLU A 310 -10.27 8.61 18.83
N GLN A 311 -11.30 8.62 19.65
CA GLN A 311 -11.26 8.00 20.98
C GLN A 311 -11.37 6.49 20.88
N ARG A 312 -12.24 6.02 20.00
CA ARG A 312 -12.39 4.60 19.65
C ARG A 312 -11.19 4.06 18.89
N PHE A 313 -10.63 4.86 18.00
CA PHE A 313 -9.54 4.49 17.10
C PHE A 313 -8.33 5.44 17.25
N PRO A 314 -7.58 5.33 18.37
CA PRO A 314 -6.44 6.20 18.62
C PRO A 314 -5.33 6.13 17.57
N CYS A 315 -5.25 5.02 16.81
CA CYS A 315 -4.25 4.84 15.76
C CYS A 315 -4.33 5.93 14.68
N LEU A 316 -5.54 6.43 14.35
CA LEU A 316 -5.69 7.54 13.40
C LEU A 316 -5.06 8.83 13.92
N ARG A 317 -5.31 9.17 15.20
CA ARG A 317 -4.69 10.33 15.87
C ARG A 317 -3.17 10.21 15.92
N LEU A 318 -2.66 9.03 16.29
CA LEU A 318 -1.21 8.76 16.36
C LEU A 318 -0.54 8.92 15.00
N ALA A 319 -1.18 8.45 13.93
CA ALA A 319 -0.66 8.60 12.56
C ALA A 319 -0.64 10.08 12.12
N ARG A 320 -1.67 10.86 12.46
CA ARG A 320 -1.69 12.32 12.20
C ARG A 320 -0.55 13.02 12.93
N GLN A 321 -0.36 12.71 14.21
CA GLN A 321 0.75 13.24 15.00
C GLN A 321 2.12 12.88 14.40
N ALA A 322 2.29 11.65 13.94
CA ALA A 322 3.52 11.22 13.28
C ALA A 322 3.73 11.94 11.94
N ALA A 323 2.66 12.20 11.17
CA ALA A 323 2.73 12.99 9.93
C ALA A 323 3.17 14.43 10.20
N GLU A 324 2.61 15.07 11.23
CA GLU A 324 2.95 16.43 11.67
C GLU A 324 4.38 16.55 12.19
N ALA A 325 4.83 15.57 12.97
CA ALA A 325 6.19 15.50 13.48
C ALA A 325 7.24 15.24 12.38
N GLY A 326 6.86 14.49 11.34
CA GLY A 326 7.74 14.16 10.22
C GLY A 326 9.00 13.36 10.62
N ASN A 327 10.07 13.52 9.85
CA ASN A 327 11.36 12.87 10.12
C ASN A 327 11.22 11.34 10.35
N SER A 328 11.77 10.80 11.46
CA SER A 328 11.69 9.37 11.79
C SER A 328 10.32 8.91 12.31
N ALA A 329 9.43 9.81 12.72
CA ALA A 329 8.17 9.44 13.38
C ALA A 329 7.27 8.51 12.54
N PRO A 330 7.05 8.72 11.22
CA PRO A 330 6.25 7.79 10.42
C PRO A 330 6.87 6.40 10.29
N ALA A 331 8.21 6.29 10.19
CA ALA A 331 8.90 5.00 10.16
C ALA A 331 8.77 4.25 11.49
N MET A 332 8.91 4.96 12.61
CA MET A 332 8.72 4.41 13.96
C MET A 332 7.28 3.93 14.18
N LEU A 333 6.29 4.74 13.77
CA LEU A 333 4.87 4.38 13.82
C LEU A 333 4.60 3.08 13.06
N ASN A 334 5.08 2.99 11.82
CA ASN A 334 4.88 1.80 10.99
C ASN A 334 5.52 0.56 11.62
N ALA A 335 6.77 0.67 12.09
CA ALA A 335 7.50 -0.43 12.72
C ALA A 335 6.79 -0.94 14.00
N ALA A 336 6.38 -0.02 14.88
CA ALA A 336 5.63 -0.36 16.10
C ALA A 336 4.29 -1.01 15.77
N ASN A 337 3.58 -0.51 14.77
CA ASN A 337 2.32 -1.08 14.30
C ASN A 337 2.50 -2.51 13.77
N GLU A 338 3.49 -2.77 12.94
CA GLU A 338 3.74 -4.12 12.40
C GLU A 338 4.00 -5.13 13.53
N VAL A 339 4.80 -4.77 14.53
CA VAL A 339 5.06 -5.64 15.70
C VAL A 339 3.78 -5.84 16.53
N ALA A 340 3.04 -4.78 16.80
CA ALA A 340 1.81 -4.86 17.60
C ALA A 340 0.72 -5.69 16.90
N VAL A 341 0.53 -5.50 15.60
CA VAL A 341 -0.44 -6.28 14.81
C VAL A 341 -0.05 -7.75 14.76
N ALA A 342 1.24 -8.07 14.58
CA ALA A 342 1.71 -9.46 14.62
C ALA A 342 1.41 -10.11 15.98
N ALA A 343 1.73 -9.42 17.08
CA ALA A 343 1.45 -9.90 18.43
C ALA A 343 -0.05 -10.08 18.71
N PHE A 344 -0.91 -9.20 18.18
CA PHE A 344 -2.36 -9.35 18.27
C PHE A 344 -2.85 -10.57 17.49
N LEU A 345 -2.38 -10.78 16.25
CA LEU A 345 -2.73 -11.93 15.43
C LEU A 345 -2.31 -13.26 16.08
N GLU A 346 -1.19 -13.24 16.82
CA GLU A 346 -0.69 -14.37 17.63
C GLU A 346 -1.40 -14.49 19.00
N ARG A 347 -2.37 -13.63 19.30
CA ARG A 347 -3.12 -13.60 20.58
C ARG A 347 -2.24 -13.32 21.82
N ARG A 348 -1.10 -12.67 21.64
CA ARG A 348 -0.18 -12.25 22.72
C ARG A 348 -0.63 -10.97 23.40
N ILE A 349 -1.40 -10.14 22.73
CA ILE A 349 -1.97 -8.88 23.23
C ILE A 349 -3.45 -8.78 22.86
N ARG A 350 -4.15 -7.84 23.51
CA ARG A 350 -5.52 -7.44 23.19
C ARG A 350 -5.54 -6.33 22.15
N PHE A 351 -6.67 -6.15 21.49
CA PHE A 351 -6.85 -5.18 20.42
C PHE A 351 -6.48 -3.72 20.81
N PRO A 352 -6.94 -3.15 21.97
CA PRO A 352 -6.58 -1.80 22.34
C PRO A 352 -5.08 -1.61 22.66
N GLN A 353 -4.36 -2.69 22.95
CA GLN A 353 -2.92 -2.62 23.22
C GLN A 353 -2.12 -2.31 21.96
N ILE A 354 -2.68 -2.49 20.76
CA ILE A 354 -2.04 -2.08 19.50
C ILE A 354 -1.73 -0.59 19.54
N ALA A 355 -2.72 0.25 19.78
CA ALA A 355 -2.53 1.71 19.86
C ALA A 355 -1.59 2.10 21.01
N ARG A 356 -1.66 1.41 22.14
CA ARG A 356 -0.81 1.69 23.31
C ARG A 356 0.67 1.43 23.05
N ILE A 357 1.00 0.32 22.39
CA ILE A 357 2.38 0.01 21.98
C ILE A 357 2.93 1.12 21.08
N ILE A 358 2.15 1.54 20.10
CA ILE A 358 2.56 2.58 19.15
C ILE A 358 2.78 3.92 19.89
N GLU A 359 1.86 4.31 20.76
CA GLU A 359 1.96 5.55 21.54
C GLU A 359 3.18 5.53 22.46
N ASP A 360 3.42 4.43 23.17
CA ASP A 360 4.58 4.28 24.06
C ASP A 360 5.91 4.33 23.28
N VAL A 361 6.00 3.67 22.12
CA VAL A 361 7.20 3.70 21.28
C VAL A 361 7.48 5.10 20.75
N LEU A 362 6.46 5.83 20.27
CA LEU A 362 6.60 7.21 19.79
C LEU A 362 6.98 8.17 20.91
N GLY A 363 6.56 7.90 22.15
CA GLY A 363 6.90 8.72 23.32
C GLY A 363 8.28 8.46 23.92
N LEU A 364 8.85 7.27 23.67
CA LEU A 364 10.14 6.86 24.26
C LEU A 364 11.35 7.19 23.37
N GLU A 365 11.22 7.09 22.05
CA GLU A 365 12.34 7.28 21.13
C GLU A 365 12.32 8.70 20.54
N PRO A 366 13.46 9.41 20.59
CA PRO A 366 13.54 10.75 20.00
C PRO A 366 13.31 10.74 18.48
N ILE A 367 12.56 11.71 18.00
CA ILE A 367 12.40 11.93 16.56
C ILE A 367 13.67 12.55 16.01
N VAL A 368 14.30 11.87 15.06
CA VAL A 368 15.58 12.28 14.44
C VAL A 368 15.40 12.57 12.96
N ALA A 369 16.24 13.46 12.43
CA ALA A 369 16.24 13.75 11.00
C ALA A 369 16.61 12.51 10.17
N VAL A 370 15.88 12.31 9.07
CA VAL A 370 16.08 11.19 8.14
C VAL A 370 16.67 11.75 6.85
N ASN A 371 18.00 11.63 6.72
CA ASN A 371 18.74 12.17 5.58
C ASN A 371 19.11 11.08 4.53
N ASP A 372 19.02 9.82 4.88
CA ASP A 372 19.30 8.67 4.03
C ASP A 372 18.50 7.43 4.45
N LEU A 373 18.57 6.37 3.65
CA LEU A 373 17.87 5.11 3.94
C LEU A 373 18.41 4.41 5.19
N GLY A 374 19.70 4.60 5.51
CA GLY A 374 20.29 4.04 6.73
C GLY A 374 19.57 4.56 7.96
N ALA A 375 19.33 5.87 8.04
CA ALA A 375 18.57 6.50 9.13
C ALA A 375 17.12 6.00 9.20
N VAL A 376 16.46 5.73 8.05
CA VAL A 376 15.11 5.12 8.02
C VAL A 376 15.13 3.74 8.66
N PHE A 377 16.04 2.87 8.22
CA PHE A 377 16.12 1.50 8.73
C PHE A 377 16.59 1.43 10.19
N GLU A 378 17.44 2.37 10.63
CA GLU A 378 17.83 2.50 12.03
C GLU A 378 16.65 2.86 12.91
N ALA A 379 15.82 3.84 12.51
CA ALA A 379 14.61 4.23 13.21
C ALA A 379 13.60 3.07 13.27
N ASP A 380 13.36 2.37 12.16
CA ASP A 380 12.51 1.17 12.11
C ASP A 380 13.02 0.09 13.07
N THR A 381 14.32 -0.22 13.05
CA THR A 381 14.93 -1.24 13.91
C THR A 381 14.79 -0.91 15.39
N LYS A 382 15.06 0.34 15.78
CA LYS A 382 14.91 0.80 17.16
C LYS A 382 13.45 0.73 17.63
N ALA A 383 12.51 1.19 16.80
CA ALA A 383 11.09 1.14 17.14
C ALA A 383 10.59 -0.30 17.30
N ARG A 384 11.02 -1.23 16.44
CA ARG A 384 10.74 -2.67 16.60
C ARG A 384 11.28 -3.22 17.90
N ALA A 385 12.52 -2.90 18.23
CA ALA A 385 13.15 -3.35 19.49
C ALA A 385 12.38 -2.84 20.72
N LEU A 386 11.93 -1.57 20.71
CA LEU A 386 11.13 -1.01 21.79
C LEU A 386 9.74 -1.67 21.88
N ALA A 387 9.09 -1.93 20.78
CA ALA A 387 7.81 -2.64 20.74
C ALA A 387 7.94 -4.08 21.29
N GLU A 388 9.00 -4.81 20.91
CA GLU A 388 9.29 -6.16 21.46
C GLU A 388 9.62 -6.11 22.96
N GLN A 389 10.35 -5.10 23.43
CA GLN A 389 10.58 -4.89 24.87
C GLN A 389 9.26 -4.63 25.61
N TRP A 390 8.36 -3.82 25.04
CA TRP A 390 7.03 -3.61 25.59
C TRP A 390 6.28 -4.94 25.71
N LEU A 391 6.27 -5.75 24.66
CA LEU A 391 5.64 -7.07 24.66
C LEU A 391 6.22 -7.99 25.73
N SER A 392 7.54 -8.03 25.90
CA SER A 392 8.19 -8.89 26.90
C SER A 392 7.81 -8.53 28.34
N ARG A 393 7.44 -7.26 28.61
CA ARG A 393 7.05 -6.78 29.93
C ARG A 393 5.54 -6.91 30.19
N ASN A 394 4.70 -6.88 29.15
CA ASN A 394 3.24 -6.73 29.25
C ASN A 394 2.45 -7.82 28.51
N ALA A 395 3.08 -8.68 27.73
CA ALA A 395 2.41 -9.82 27.11
C ALA A 395 1.99 -10.86 28.15
N ARG A 396 0.84 -11.48 27.92
CA ARG A 396 0.26 -12.50 28.81
C ARG A 396 0.80 -13.89 28.50
#